data_b3240de35c3fa532718def955cc44941
#
_entry.id   b3240de35c3fa532718def955cc44941
#
_cell.length_a   1.000
_cell.length_b   1.000
_cell.length_c   1.000
_cell.angle_alpha   90.00
_cell.angle_beta   90.00
_cell.angle_gamma   90.00
#
_symmetry.space_group_name_H-M   'P 1'
#
loop_
_entity.id
_entity.type
_entity.pdbx_description
1 polymer ?
#
loop_
_entity_poly.entity_id
_entity_poly.type
_entity_poly.pdbx_seq_one_letter_code
_entity_poly.pdbx_strand_id
1 'polypeptide(L)'
;LILCYLVINMSNILIIKHGSLGDITQASGAIQDISENHKNDQIYLLTTKPYFDLFKKNPFIYEVILDKRLPRYNLIYLYFLMRELKKYNFSKVFDLQNSSRTNFYKSILFPKADKKVWSSSNTTLPLDKNKEEFDKISVLERFDHQLNESGLNTSNTLKPDFGWASTDISEIKNFYKIDKYILLFPFCSPHLTIKKWPHYNKLIDLILNRYGDEYKIITVPGPSEINDAKDINALAILDNGRSLDISQLTSMIKNSSFVIANDTGPAHIAAHVGVKGVTLFGKHTTAYKVSIERDNFKAIQVNDLNNLSAEKVFEKLSSSLS
;
A
#
# COMPACT_ATOMS: atom_id res chain seq x y z
N LEU A 1 -43.38 -25.09 18.99
CA LEU A 1 -42.25 -24.68 18.15
C LEU A 1 -41.69 -23.37 18.69
N ILE A 2 -40.64 -23.43 19.52
CA ILE A 2 -39.93 -22.26 20.01
C ILE A 2 -38.93 -21.89 18.91
N LEU A 3 -39.24 -20.84 18.17
CA LEU A 3 -38.22 -20.18 17.30
C LEU A 3 -37.21 -19.49 18.23
N CYS A 4 -36.06 -20.15 18.45
CA CYS A 4 -34.89 -19.49 18.99
C CYS A 4 -34.39 -18.49 17.91
N TYR A 5 -34.75 -17.22 18.05
CA TYR A 5 -34.07 -16.15 17.37
C TYR A 5 -32.63 -16.12 17.92
N LEU A 6 -31.70 -16.65 17.14
CA LEU A 6 -30.27 -16.35 17.33
C LEU A 6 -30.13 -14.85 17.17
N VAL A 7 -30.08 -14.12 18.27
CA VAL A 7 -29.61 -12.73 18.28
C VAL A 7 -28.14 -12.80 17.87
N ILE A 8 -27.85 -12.57 16.61
CA ILE A 8 -26.48 -12.38 16.12
C ILE A 8 -26.01 -11.08 16.79
N ASN A 9 -25.28 -11.20 17.88
CA ASN A 9 -24.66 -10.06 18.53
C ASN A 9 -23.55 -9.55 17.60
N MET A 10 -23.86 -8.53 16.81
CA MET A 10 -22.88 -7.83 15.97
C MET A 10 -21.84 -7.16 16.89
N SER A 11 -20.58 -7.48 16.68
CA SER A 11 -19.46 -6.86 17.38
C SER A 11 -18.82 -5.77 16.51
N ASN A 12 -18.10 -4.86 17.14
CA ASN A 12 -17.30 -3.88 16.42
C ASN A 12 -15.83 -4.28 16.49
N ILE A 13 -15.19 -4.33 15.34
CA ILE A 13 -13.78 -4.69 15.17
C ILE A 13 -13.02 -3.45 14.69
N LEU A 14 -11.91 -3.14 15.32
CA LEU A 14 -11.05 -2.02 14.90
C LEU A 14 -9.81 -2.54 14.18
N ILE A 15 -9.54 -2.02 13.00
CA ILE A 15 -8.25 -2.15 12.31
C ILE A 15 -7.50 -0.82 12.43
N ILE A 16 -6.20 -0.86 12.71
CA ILE A 16 -5.35 0.33 12.75
C ILE A 16 -4.32 0.24 11.62
N LYS A 17 -4.40 1.17 10.64
CA LYS A 17 -3.43 1.28 9.55
C LYS A 17 -3.26 2.74 9.11
N HIS A 18 -2.09 3.32 9.37
CA HIS A 18 -1.83 4.75 9.17
C HIS A 18 -1.14 5.11 7.85
N GLY A 19 -0.49 4.19 7.21
CA GLY A 19 0.35 4.41 6.00
C GLY A 19 1.74 3.86 6.23
N SER A 20 2.72 3.94 5.33
CA SER A 20 2.72 4.68 4.06
C SER A 20 1.81 4.08 2.96
N LEU A 21 1.85 4.62 1.72
CA LEU A 21 1.02 4.10 0.61
C LEU A 21 1.36 2.64 0.30
N GLY A 22 2.64 2.28 0.25
CA GLY A 22 3.07 0.89 0.06
C GLY A 22 2.54 -0.04 1.17
N ASP A 23 2.61 0.42 2.44
CA ASP A 23 2.11 -0.35 3.58
C ASP A 23 0.59 -0.51 3.56
N ILE A 24 -0.15 0.49 3.08
CA ILE A 24 -1.61 0.42 2.88
C ILE A 24 -1.94 -0.64 1.83
N THR A 25 -1.22 -0.61 0.72
CA THR A 25 -1.41 -1.55 -0.39
C THR A 25 -1.13 -3.00 0.04
N GLN A 26 -0.05 -3.23 0.76
CA GLN A 26 0.30 -4.54 1.32
C GLN A 26 -0.73 -5.06 2.35
N ALA A 27 -1.34 -4.16 3.12
CA ALA A 27 -2.31 -4.53 4.13
C ALA A 27 -3.70 -4.89 3.55
N SER A 28 -3.96 -4.68 2.26
CA SER A 28 -5.28 -4.91 1.64
C SER A 28 -5.77 -6.34 1.85
N GLY A 29 -4.92 -7.34 1.64
CA GLY A 29 -5.29 -8.74 1.83
C GLY A 29 -5.60 -9.08 3.29
N ALA A 30 -4.81 -8.56 4.23
CA ALA A 30 -5.06 -8.73 5.66
C ALA A 30 -6.38 -8.07 6.10
N ILE A 31 -6.70 -6.88 5.58
CA ILE A 31 -7.98 -6.21 5.82
C ILE A 31 -9.13 -7.04 5.30
N GLN A 32 -9.00 -7.61 4.09
CA GLN A 32 -10.00 -8.49 3.50
C GLN A 32 -10.20 -9.75 4.36
N ASP A 33 -9.13 -10.45 4.73
CA ASP A 33 -9.23 -11.65 5.57
C ASP A 33 -9.88 -11.36 6.94
N ILE A 34 -9.56 -10.22 7.58
CA ILE A 34 -10.22 -9.79 8.81
C ILE A 34 -11.72 -9.64 8.56
N SER A 35 -12.13 -8.96 7.49
CA SER A 35 -13.54 -8.77 7.16
C SER A 35 -14.26 -10.09 6.85
N GLU A 36 -13.61 -10.98 6.09
CA GLU A 36 -14.19 -12.29 5.73
C GLU A 36 -14.35 -13.24 6.93
N ASN A 37 -13.47 -13.15 7.93
CA ASN A 37 -13.62 -13.90 9.19
C ASN A 37 -14.65 -13.27 10.15
N HIS A 38 -14.97 -12.00 9.96
CA HIS A 38 -15.90 -11.22 10.79
C HIS A 38 -17.13 -10.73 10.01
N LYS A 39 -17.71 -11.59 9.15
CA LYS A 39 -18.82 -11.23 8.22
C LYS A 39 -20.07 -10.66 8.92
N ASN A 40 -20.27 -11.00 10.17
CA ASN A 40 -21.41 -10.53 10.96
C ASN A 40 -21.08 -9.32 11.84
N ASP A 41 -19.84 -8.84 11.80
CA ASP A 41 -19.32 -7.75 12.61
C ASP A 41 -19.13 -6.48 11.77
N GLN A 42 -19.08 -5.32 12.42
CA GLN A 42 -18.78 -4.05 11.78
C GLN A 42 -17.27 -3.78 11.85
N ILE A 43 -16.64 -3.58 10.71
CA ILE A 43 -15.19 -3.34 10.60
C ILE A 43 -14.93 -1.85 10.52
N TYR A 44 -14.27 -1.32 11.52
CA TYR A 44 -13.83 0.07 11.58
C TYR A 44 -12.34 0.17 11.28
N LEU A 45 -11.94 1.23 10.58
CA LEU A 45 -10.53 1.48 10.28
C LEU A 45 -10.08 2.83 10.84
N LEU A 46 -9.08 2.83 11.73
CA LEU A 46 -8.38 4.02 12.18
C LEU A 46 -7.21 4.31 11.24
N THR A 47 -7.29 5.42 10.50
CA THR A 47 -6.26 5.82 9.53
C THR A 47 -5.97 7.32 9.56
N THR A 48 -5.00 7.77 8.74
CA THR A 48 -4.58 9.18 8.66
C THR A 48 -5.24 9.90 7.49
N LYS A 49 -5.20 11.24 7.49
CA LYS A 49 -5.87 12.08 6.49
C LYS A 49 -5.58 11.70 5.04
N PRO A 50 -4.33 11.37 4.61
CA PRO A 50 -4.05 11.00 3.22
C PRO A 50 -4.82 9.78 2.70
N TYR A 51 -5.23 8.87 3.60
CA TYR A 51 -5.88 7.61 3.24
C TYR A 51 -7.36 7.55 3.65
N PHE A 52 -7.85 8.58 4.34
CA PHE A 52 -9.19 8.60 4.90
C PHE A 52 -10.28 8.46 3.81
N ASP A 53 -10.19 9.27 2.76
CA ASP A 53 -11.18 9.23 1.68
C ASP A 53 -11.01 8.01 0.77
N LEU A 54 -9.79 7.48 0.65
CA LEU A 54 -9.53 6.22 -0.03
C LEU A 54 -10.27 5.06 0.65
N PHE A 55 -10.11 4.92 1.97
CA PHE A 55 -10.71 3.80 2.70
C PHE A 55 -12.23 3.87 2.83
N LYS A 56 -12.85 5.02 2.65
CA LYS A 56 -14.32 5.12 2.52
C LYS A 56 -14.86 4.38 1.29
N LYS A 57 -14.02 4.14 0.29
CA LYS A 57 -14.36 3.37 -0.93
C LYS A 57 -14.08 1.87 -0.75
N ASN A 58 -13.43 1.46 0.35
CA ASN A 58 -13.06 0.07 0.57
C ASN A 58 -14.30 -0.77 0.92
N PRO A 59 -14.60 -1.85 0.17
CA PRO A 59 -15.81 -2.66 0.37
C PRO A 59 -15.81 -3.47 1.67
N PHE A 60 -14.66 -3.60 2.34
CA PHE A 60 -14.49 -4.38 3.57
C PHE A 60 -14.60 -3.54 4.84
N ILE A 61 -14.72 -2.21 4.72
CA ILE A 61 -14.73 -1.27 5.85
C ILE A 61 -16.13 -0.67 6.00
N TYR A 62 -16.69 -0.83 7.21
CA TYR A 62 -17.99 -0.22 7.55
C TYR A 62 -17.85 1.30 7.78
N GLU A 63 -16.86 1.71 8.58
CA GLU A 63 -16.63 3.13 8.89
C GLU A 63 -15.14 3.42 9.07
N VAL A 64 -14.71 4.61 8.62
CA VAL A 64 -13.33 5.08 8.71
C VAL A 64 -13.23 6.15 9.78
N ILE A 65 -12.33 5.97 10.74
CA ILE A 65 -12.04 6.89 11.82
C ILE A 65 -10.73 7.64 11.53
N LEU A 66 -10.74 8.96 11.67
CA LEU A 66 -9.58 9.79 11.40
C LEU A 66 -8.66 9.93 12.61
N ASP A 67 -7.42 9.44 12.49
CA ASP A 67 -6.31 9.80 13.37
C ASP A 67 -5.55 11.00 12.81
N LYS A 68 -5.64 12.16 13.45
CA LYS A 68 -4.88 13.37 13.09
C LYS A 68 -3.39 13.24 13.38
N ARG A 69 -2.96 12.21 14.12
CA ARG A 69 -1.57 11.95 14.53
C ARG A 69 -0.87 13.15 15.16
N LEU A 70 -1.58 13.96 15.94
CA LEU A 70 -0.96 15.06 16.68
C LEU A 70 0.10 14.51 17.67
N PRO A 71 1.03 15.35 18.14
CA PRO A 71 2.09 14.93 19.07
C PRO A 71 1.53 14.18 20.30
N ARG A 72 2.29 13.18 20.80
CA ARG A 72 1.85 12.32 21.91
C ARG A 72 1.65 13.09 23.24
N TYR A 73 2.24 14.25 23.38
CA TYR A 73 2.05 15.13 24.53
C TYR A 73 0.78 16.00 24.44
N ASN A 74 0.06 15.97 23.33
CA ASN A 74 -1.23 16.67 23.21
C ASN A 74 -2.33 15.83 23.87
N LEU A 75 -2.47 16.00 25.20
CA LEU A 75 -3.41 15.25 26.02
C LEU A 75 -4.88 15.53 25.64
N ILE A 76 -5.18 16.76 25.20
CA ILE A 76 -6.53 17.13 24.74
C ILE A 76 -6.90 16.28 23.51
N TYR A 77 -6.00 16.20 22.55
CA TYR A 77 -6.22 15.36 21.37
C TYR A 77 -6.40 13.88 21.74
N LEU A 78 -5.52 13.35 22.61
CA LEU A 78 -5.61 11.95 23.06
C LEU A 78 -6.93 11.67 23.77
N TYR A 79 -7.39 12.61 24.61
CA TYR A 79 -8.68 12.50 25.27
C TYR A 79 -9.85 12.44 24.26
N PHE A 80 -9.86 13.31 23.25
CA PHE A 80 -10.90 13.27 22.21
C PHE A 80 -10.83 12.00 21.35
N LEU A 81 -9.63 11.56 20.97
CA LEU A 81 -9.45 10.30 20.25
C LEU A 81 -9.95 9.11 21.08
N MET A 82 -9.59 9.05 22.36
CA MET A 82 -10.06 8.00 23.26
C MET A 82 -11.58 8.03 23.39
N ARG A 83 -12.17 9.22 23.58
CA ARG A 83 -13.63 9.38 23.68
C ARG A 83 -14.34 8.93 22.40
N GLU A 84 -13.75 9.23 21.22
CA GLU A 84 -14.26 8.78 19.94
C GLU A 84 -14.24 7.26 19.84
N LEU A 85 -13.09 6.63 20.08
CA LEU A 85 -12.93 5.18 19.98
C LEU A 85 -13.80 4.42 20.99
N LYS A 86 -14.00 4.95 22.19
CA LYS A 86 -14.86 4.33 23.21
C LYS A 86 -16.34 4.25 22.84
N LYS A 87 -16.83 5.08 21.95
CA LYS A 87 -18.25 5.05 21.50
C LYS A 87 -18.61 3.72 20.84
N TYR A 88 -17.65 3.09 20.19
CA TYR A 88 -17.87 1.89 19.37
C TYR A 88 -17.73 0.58 20.15
N ASN A 89 -17.23 0.61 21.38
CA ASN A 89 -17.07 -0.58 22.24
C ASN A 89 -16.42 -1.77 21.49
N PHE A 90 -15.23 -1.59 20.95
CA PHE A 90 -14.54 -2.60 20.15
C PHE A 90 -14.28 -3.88 20.94
N SER A 91 -14.72 -5.02 20.41
CA SER A 91 -14.47 -6.35 20.96
C SER A 91 -13.07 -6.87 20.61
N LYS A 92 -12.50 -6.44 19.46
CA LYS A 92 -11.16 -6.82 19.00
C LYS A 92 -10.50 -5.67 18.22
N VAL A 93 -9.19 -5.58 18.33
CA VAL A 93 -8.36 -4.59 17.63
C VAL A 93 -7.25 -5.32 16.88
N PHE A 94 -7.13 -5.07 15.58
CA PHE A 94 -6.03 -5.52 14.74
C PHE A 94 -5.10 -4.36 14.42
N ASP A 95 -3.96 -4.28 15.10
CA ASP A 95 -2.92 -3.29 14.81
C ASP A 95 -2.04 -3.79 13.67
N LEU A 96 -2.42 -3.45 12.43
CA LEU A 96 -1.61 -3.73 11.23
C LEU A 96 -0.53 -2.65 10.98
N GLN A 97 -0.50 -1.59 11.77
CA GLN A 97 0.55 -0.58 11.70
C GLN A 97 1.81 -0.99 12.46
N ASN A 98 1.67 -1.69 13.57
CA ASN A 98 2.78 -2.24 14.36
C ASN A 98 3.89 -1.21 14.67
N SER A 99 3.51 0.00 15.06
CA SER A 99 4.43 1.11 15.30
C SER A 99 4.55 1.47 16.78
N SER A 100 5.60 2.24 17.13
CA SER A 100 5.73 2.77 18.48
C SER A 100 4.55 3.66 18.90
N ARG A 101 3.86 4.29 17.93
CA ARG A 101 2.64 5.07 18.19
C ARG A 101 1.46 4.17 18.52
N THR A 102 1.25 3.10 17.80
CA THR A 102 0.13 2.19 18.06
C THR A 102 0.34 1.39 19.33
N ASN A 103 1.57 1.05 19.69
CA ASN A 103 1.91 0.52 21.01
C ASN A 103 1.57 1.50 22.13
N PHE A 104 1.86 2.80 21.94
CA PHE A 104 1.46 3.84 22.87
C PHE A 104 -0.08 3.96 22.95
N TYR A 105 -0.81 3.86 21.83
CA TYR A 105 -2.27 3.83 21.85
C TYR A 105 -2.81 2.62 22.61
N LYS A 106 -2.24 1.43 22.43
CA LYS A 106 -2.59 0.25 23.22
C LYS A 106 -2.51 0.55 24.72
N SER A 107 -1.40 1.13 25.17
CA SER A 107 -1.17 1.41 26.59
C SER A 107 -2.13 2.43 27.18
N ILE A 108 -2.55 3.44 26.42
CA ILE A 108 -3.38 4.56 26.93
C ILE A 108 -4.86 4.35 26.62
N LEU A 109 -5.20 3.98 25.38
CA LEU A 109 -6.59 3.88 24.94
C LEU A 109 -7.21 2.51 25.29
N PHE A 110 -6.38 1.46 25.38
CA PHE A 110 -6.79 0.09 25.63
C PHE A 110 -5.96 -0.59 26.74
N PRO A 111 -5.80 0.01 27.93
CA PRO A 111 -4.85 -0.45 28.95
C PRO A 111 -5.15 -1.86 29.48
N LYS A 112 -6.39 -2.33 29.37
CA LYS A 112 -6.81 -3.67 29.81
C LYS A 112 -6.85 -4.69 28.69
N ALA A 113 -6.51 -4.30 27.45
CA ALA A 113 -6.55 -5.20 26.31
C ALA A 113 -5.40 -6.21 26.38
N ASP A 114 -5.74 -7.47 26.56
CA ASP A 114 -4.83 -8.60 26.44
C ASP A 114 -4.62 -9.02 24.97
N LYS A 115 -3.89 -10.12 24.74
CA LYS A 115 -3.65 -10.65 23.39
C LYS A 115 -4.93 -11.15 22.68
N LYS A 116 -6.01 -11.43 23.41
CA LYS A 116 -7.28 -11.85 22.80
C LYS A 116 -8.01 -10.67 22.19
N VAL A 117 -7.89 -9.50 22.82
CA VAL A 117 -8.53 -8.25 22.37
C VAL A 117 -7.64 -7.47 21.42
N TRP A 118 -6.31 -7.42 21.64
CA TRP A 118 -5.36 -6.67 20.82
C TRP A 118 -4.39 -7.57 20.09
N SER A 119 -4.55 -7.68 18.77
CA SER A 119 -3.65 -8.37 17.87
C SER A 119 -2.63 -7.41 17.26
N SER A 120 -1.35 -7.70 17.41
CA SER A 120 -0.23 -6.96 16.81
C SER A 120 0.98 -7.88 16.67
N SER A 121 1.99 -7.50 15.90
CA SER A 121 3.23 -8.28 15.79
C SER A 121 3.92 -8.51 17.14
N ASN A 122 3.68 -7.66 18.15
CA ASN A 122 4.23 -7.84 19.50
C ASN A 122 3.42 -8.86 20.32
N THR A 123 2.09 -8.91 20.16
CA THR A 123 1.24 -9.84 20.93
C THR A 123 1.17 -11.23 20.34
N THR A 124 1.55 -11.36 19.07
CA THR A 124 1.58 -12.62 18.32
C THR A 124 3.01 -13.07 17.97
N LEU A 125 4.02 -12.47 18.61
CA LEU A 125 5.42 -12.85 18.39
C LEU A 125 5.63 -14.33 18.71
N PRO A 126 6.27 -15.14 17.83
CA PRO A 126 6.62 -16.50 18.10
C PRO A 126 7.46 -16.62 19.38
N LEU A 127 7.23 -17.67 20.17
CA LEU A 127 7.92 -17.88 21.46
C LEU A 127 9.45 -18.07 21.31
N ASP A 128 9.87 -18.57 20.16
CA ASP A 128 11.25 -18.89 19.81
C ASP A 128 11.99 -17.73 19.12
N LYS A 129 11.33 -16.59 18.86
CA LYS A 129 11.90 -15.45 18.14
C LYS A 129 11.81 -14.14 18.94
N ASN A 130 12.87 -13.36 18.84
CA ASN A 130 12.79 -11.97 19.27
C ASN A 130 12.21 -11.08 18.15
N LYS A 131 11.84 -9.84 18.52
CA LYS A 131 11.21 -8.90 17.57
C LYS A 131 12.10 -8.57 16.37
N GLU A 132 13.42 -8.46 16.58
CA GLU A 132 14.37 -8.13 15.53
C GLU A 132 14.48 -9.25 14.49
N GLU A 133 14.48 -10.50 14.92
CA GLU A 133 14.46 -11.67 14.04
C GLU A 133 13.14 -11.78 13.29
N PHE A 134 12.02 -11.56 13.97
CA PHE A 134 10.71 -11.58 13.34
C PHE A 134 10.55 -10.48 12.30
N ASP A 135 11.12 -9.30 12.52
CA ASP A 135 11.07 -8.19 11.57
C ASP A 135 11.94 -8.41 10.30
N LYS A 136 12.77 -9.44 10.26
CA LYS A 136 13.51 -9.87 9.04
C LYS A 136 12.62 -10.63 8.06
N ILE A 137 11.54 -11.25 8.53
CA ILE A 137 10.56 -11.94 7.69
C ILE A 137 9.81 -10.94 6.82
N SER A 138 9.32 -11.38 5.67
CA SER A 138 8.59 -10.52 4.73
C SER A 138 7.33 -9.91 5.35
N VAL A 139 6.92 -8.75 4.87
CA VAL A 139 5.78 -8.01 5.45
C VAL A 139 4.49 -8.82 5.40
N LEU A 140 4.21 -9.50 4.28
CA LEU A 140 2.96 -10.28 4.14
C LEU A 140 2.98 -11.52 5.03
N GLU A 141 4.12 -12.21 5.16
CA GLU A 141 4.25 -13.35 6.07
C GLU A 141 4.07 -12.92 7.53
N ARG A 142 4.51 -11.72 7.91
CA ARG A 142 4.25 -11.18 9.25
C ARG A 142 2.77 -10.89 9.50
N PHE A 143 2.04 -10.36 8.50
CA PHE A 143 0.59 -10.20 8.60
C PHE A 143 -0.11 -11.55 8.68
N ASP A 144 0.27 -12.50 7.83
CA ASP A 144 -0.28 -13.85 7.82
C ASP A 144 -0.11 -14.53 9.18
N HIS A 145 1.10 -14.52 9.72
CA HIS A 145 1.36 -15.02 11.06
C HIS A 145 0.51 -14.32 12.14
N GLN A 146 0.45 -12.97 12.12
CA GLN A 146 -0.33 -12.20 13.07
C GLN A 146 -1.81 -12.60 13.06
N LEU A 147 -2.40 -12.78 11.88
CA LEU A 147 -3.81 -13.13 11.75
C LEU A 147 -4.07 -14.58 12.15
N ASN A 148 -3.23 -15.53 11.74
CA ASN A 148 -3.34 -16.95 12.12
C ASN A 148 -3.22 -17.12 13.64
N GLU A 149 -2.24 -16.47 14.31
CA GLU A 149 -2.11 -16.48 15.77
C GLU A 149 -3.30 -15.79 16.48
N SER A 150 -4.04 -14.97 15.78
CA SER A 150 -5.28 -14.34 16.27
C SER A 150 -6.52 -15.20 16.04
N GLY A 151 -6.36 -16.41 15.48
CA GLY A 151 -7.42 -17.37 15.22
C GLY A 151 -8.21 -17.12 13.94
N LEU A 152 -7.66 -16.37 12.99
CA LEU A 152 -8.27 -16.13 11.68
C LEU A 152 -7.73 -17.08 10.61
N ASN A 153 -8.57 -17.43 9.65
CA ASN A 153 -8.13 -18.07 8.42
C ASN A 153 -7.68 -17.00 7.41
N THR A 154 -6.50 -17.18 6.82
CA THR A 154 -5.95 -16.27 5.82
C THR A 154 -5.96 -16.91 4.44
N SER A 155 -6.50 -16.20 3.46
CA SER A 155 -6.50 -16.61 2.04
C SER A 155 -6.05 -15.48 1.10
N ASN A 156 -6.22 -14.23 1.55
CA ASN A 156 -5.92 -13.03 0.78
C ASN A 156 -4.64 -12.34 1.26
N THR A 157 -4.23 -12.53 2.51
CA THR A 157 -3.10 -11.81 3.13
C THR A 157 -1.79 -11.96 2.35
N LEU A 158 -1.47 -13.16 1.87
CA LEU A 158 -0.25 -13.39 1.06
C LEU A 158 -0.37 -12.95 -0.40
N LYS A 159 -1.60 -12.70 -0.88
CA LYS A 159 -1.90 -12.27 -2.25
C LYS A 159 -2.84 -11.06 -2.24
N PRO A 160 -2.42 -9.92 -1.65
CA PRO A 160 -3.30 -8.75 -1.57
C PRO A 160 -3.73 -8.28 -2.95
N ASP A 161 -5.00 -7.89 -3.06
CA ASP A 161 -5.52 -7.18 -4.21
C ASP A 161 -5.83 -5.72 -3.80
N PHE A 162 -5.30 -4.77 -4.55
CA PHE A 162 -5.56 -3.35 -4.37
C PHE A 162 -6.50 -2.78 -5.44
N GLY A 163 -7.04 -3.62 -6.31
CA GLY A 163 -7.93 -3.24 -7.41
C GLY A 163 -9.21 -2.53 -6.96
N TRP A 164 -9.67 -2.75 -5.72
CA TRP A 164 -10.81 -2.06 -5.12
C TRP A 164 -10.63 -0.53 -5.04
N ALA A 165 -9.39 -0.04 -5.00
CA ALA A 165 -9.07 1.37 -4.94
C ALA A 165 -9.24 2.10 -6.29
N SER A 166 -9.46 1.37 -7.38
CA SER A 166 -9.60 1.95 -8.72
C SER A 166 -10.86 2.80 -8.88
N THR A 167 -10.80 3.77 -9.79
CA THR A 167 -11.92 4.62 -10.19
C THR A 167 -11.94 4.79 -11.71
N ASP A 168 -12.98 5.40 -12.26
CA ASP A 168 -12.98 5.78 -13.68
C ASP A 168 -11.98 6.91 -13.95
N ILE A 169 -11.20 6.76 -15.02
CA ILE A 169 -10.18 7.71 -15.50
C ILE A 169 -10.39 8.08 -16.97
N SER A 170 -11.58 7.83 -17.51
CA SER A 170 -11.88 8.06 -18.94
C SER A 170 -11.67 9.52 -19.33
N GLU A 171 -12.02 10.47 -18.48
CA GLU A 171 -11.82 11.91 -18.73
C GLU A 171 -10.32 12.24 -18.83
N ILE A 172 -9.49 11.71 -17.92
CA ILE A 172 -8.04 11.91 -17.93
C ILE A 172 -7.45 11.30 -19.20
N LYS A 173 -7.81 10.06 -19.52
CA LYS A 173 -7.33 9.37 -20.74
C LYS A 173 -7.70 10.14 -22.00
N ASN A 174 -8.93 10.63 -22.10
CA ASN A 174 -9.41 11.39 -23.24
C ASN A 174 -8.69 12.75 -23.36
N PHE A 175 -8.52 13.47 -22.25
CA PHE A 175 -7.83 14.76 -22.23
C PHE A 175 -6.39 14.65 -22.75
N TYR A 176 -5.64 13.65 -22.29
CA TYR A 176 -4.25 13.40 -22.72
C TYR A 176 -4.14 12.56 -23.98
N LYS A 177 -5.25 12.09 -24.55
CA LYS A 177 -5.31 11.18 -25.72
C LYS A 177 -4.41 9.94 -25.51
N ILE A 178 -4.58 9.27 -24.38
CA ILE A 178 -3.79 8.10 -23.98
C ILE A 178 -4.62 6.83 -24.14
N ASP A 179 -4.10 5.87 -24.91
CA ASP A 179 -4.65 4.54 -25.04
C ASP A 179 -3.70 3.48 -24.48
N LYS A 180 -2.62 3.20 -25.20
CA LYS A 180 -1.53 2.30 -24.77
C LYS A 180 -0.39 3.14 -24.18
N TYR A 181 0.09 2.76 -22.98
CA TYR A 181 1.18 3.51 -22.35
C TYR A 181 2.05 2.66 -21.44
N ILE A 182 3.30 3.07 -21.34
CA ILE A 182 4.27 2.61 -20.38
C ILE A 182 4.36 3.67 -19.27
N LEU A 183 4.24 3.21 -18.03
CA LEU A 183 4.16 4.10 -16.87
C LEU A 183 5.46 4.05 -16.07
N LEU A 184 6.08 5.22 -15.88
CA LEU A 184 7.33 5.38 -15.16
C LEU A 184 7.12 6.07 -13.81
N PHE A 185 7.76 5.55 -12.76
CA PHE A 185 7.83 6.18 -11.44
C PHE A 185 9.29 6.45 -11.05
N PRO A 186 9.88 7.54 -11.57
CA PRO A 186 11.30 7.86 -11.40
C PRO A 186 11.60 8.55 -10.07
N PHE A 187 10.58 8.90 -9.28
CA PHE A 187 10.73 9.68 -8.07
C PHE A 187 10.83 8.79 -6.83
N CYS A 188 11.23 9.38 -5.71
CA CYS A 188 11.22 8.77 -4.39
C CYS A 188 11.15 9.88 -3.33
N SER A 189 10.87 9.51 -2.08
CA SER A 189 10.89 10.47 -0.97
C SER A 189 12.23 11.22 -0.92
N PRO A 190 12.24 12.54 -0.70
CA PRO A 190 13.47 13.37 -0.70
C PRO A 190 14.56 12.87 0.26
N HIS A 191 14.15 12.19 1.35
CA HIS A 191 15.08 11.64 2.35
C HIS A 191 15.66 10.27 1.95
N LEU A 192 15.23 9.68 0.84
CA LEU A 192 15.59 8.33 0.40
C LEU A 192 16.17 8.33 -1.02
N THR A 193 17.05 9.29 -1.31
CA THR A 193 17.70 9.45 -2.64
C THR A 193 18.43 8.20 -3.11
N ILE A 194 18.89 7.35 -2.19
CA ILE A 194 19.48 6.03 -2.49
C ILE A 194 18.53 5.11 -3.28
N LYS A 195 17.23 5.40 -3.31
CA LYS A 195 16.22 4.67 -4.09
C LYS A 195 16.05 5.21 -5.51
N LYS A 196 16.66 6.35 -5.84
CA LYS A 196 16.49 7.01 -7.15
C LYS A 196 17.42 6.36 -8.18
N TRP A 197 16.85 5.78 -9.23
CA TRP A 197 17.59 5.32 -10.39
C TRP A 197 17.76 6.48 -11.39
N PRO A 198 18.98 6.79 -11.88
CA PRO A 198 19.23 8.01 -12.65
C PRO A 198 19.01 7.89 -14.17
N HIS A 199 18.79 6.68 -14.71
CA HIS A 199 18.85 6.44 -16.15
C HIS A 199 17.48 6.38 -16.84
N TYR A 200 16.42 7.00 -16.27
CA TYR A 200 15.09 7.00 -16.88
C TYR A 200 15.04 7.63 -18.26
N ASN A 201 15.70 8.78 -18.50
CA ASN A 201 15.69 9.42 -19.80
C ASN A 201 16.38 8.55 -20.87
N LYS A 202 17.49 7.90 -20.52
CA LYS A 202 18.13 6.93 -21.42
C LYS A 202 17.23 5.71 -21.72
N LEU A 203 16.48 5.22 -20.74
CA LEU A 203 15.50 4.18 -20.96
C LEU A 203 14.38 4.62 -21.90
N ILE A 204 13.90 5.86 -21.76
CA ILE A 204 12.88 6.45 -22.63
C ILE A 204 13.38 6.47 -24.08
N ASP A 205 14.63 6.89 -24.32
CA ASP A 205 15.22 6.90 -25.67
C ASP A 205 15.25 5.48 -26.27
N LEU A 206 15.61 4.46 -25.49
CA LEU A 206 15.59 3.06 -25.93
C LEU A 206 14.17 2.58 -26.29
N ILE A 207 13.17 2.95 -25.50
CA ILE A 207 11.77 2.61 -25.75
C ILE A 207 11.28 3.27 -27.04
N LEU A 208 11.52 4.56 -27.22
CA LEU A 208 11.13 5.32 -28.41
C LEU A 208 11.81 4.78 -29.66
N ASN A 209 13.10 4.46 -29.60
CA ASN A 209 13.83 3.87 -30.72
C ASN A 209 13.28 2.50 -31.16
N ARG A 210 12.74 1.71 -30.24
CA ARG A 210 12.21 0.35 -30.53
C ARG A 210 10.76 0.35 -30.95
N TYR A 211 9.91 1.13 -30.28
CA TYR A 211 8.45 1.06 -30.39
C TYR A 211 7.83 2.31 -31.02
N GLY A 212 8.62 3.40 -31.20
CA GLY A 212 8.10 4.65 -31.75
C GLY A 212 6.92 5.18 -30.96
N ASP A 213 5.84 5.47 -31.66
CA ASP A 213 4.60 6.02 -31.08
C ASP A 213 3.59 4.95 -30.62
N GLU A 214 3.95 3.65 -30.65
CA GLU A 214 3.02 2.58 -30.23
C GLU A 214 2.59 2.72 -28.78
N TYR A 215 3.50 3.20 -27.92
CA TYR A 215 3.22 3.45 -26.50
C TYR A 215 3.51 4.89 -26.14
N LYS A 216 2.55 5.55 -25.50
CA LYS A 216 2.85 6.80 -24.79
C LYS A 216 3.70 6.50 -23.57
N ILE A 217 4.77 7.26 -23.36
CA ILE A 217 5.58 7.15 -22.15
C ILE A 217 5.11 8.22 -21.18
N ILE A 218 4.61 7.82 -20.04
CA ILE A 218 3.98 8.72 -19.07
C ILE A 218 4.59 8.59 -17.68
N THR A 219 4.44 9.62 -16.87
CA THR A 219 4.68 9.60 -15.42
C THR A 219 3.50 10.23 -14.70
N VAL A 220 3.26 9.80 -13.46
CA VAL A 220 2.21 10.34 -12.59
C VAL A 220 2.90 10.85 -11.32
N PRO A 221 3.34 12.13 -11.30
CA PRO A 221 4.05 12.67 -10.16
C PRO A 221 3.14 12.90 -8.96
N GLY A 222 3.67 12.64 -7.76
CA GLY A 222 3.05 13.06 -6.50
C GLY A 222 3.10 14.58 -6.32
N PRO A 223 2.41 15.12 -5.29
CA PRO A 223 2.31 16.59 -5.10
C PRO A 223 3.65 17.32 -5.02
N SER A 224 4.66 16.69 -4.41
CA SER A 224 6.01 17.27 -4.29
C SER A 224 6.91 17.00 -5.49
N GLU A 225 6.47 16.20 -6.46
CA GLU A 225 7.29 15.69 -7.58
C GLU A 225 6.95 16.36 -8.92
N ILE A 226 5.93 17.24 -8.96
CA ILE A 226 5.43 17.88 -10.19
C ILE A 226 6.54 18.70 -10.88
N ASN A 227 7.39 19.38 -10.11
CA ASN A 227 8.50 20.13 -10.69
C ASN A 227 9.62 19.22 -11.20
N ASP A 228 9.95 18.16 -10.47
CA ASP A 228 10.98 17.20 -10.87
C ASP A 228 10.56 16.40 -12.11
N ALA A 229 9.24 16.27 -12.35
CA ALA A 229 8.72 15.61 -13.54
C ALA A 229 9.08 16.32 -14.85
N LYS A 230 9.43 17.61 -14.81
CA LYS A 230 9.88 18.38 -15.99
C LYS A 230 11.26 17.92 -16.50
N ASP A 231 12.05 17.27 -15.65
CA ASP A 231 13.38 16.75 -16.00
C ASP A 231 13.31 15.33 -16.61
N ILE A 232 12.12 14.74 -16.67
CA ILE A 232 11.88 13.43 -17.26
C ILE A 232 11.22 13.61 -18.62
N ASN A 233 11.78 12.99 -19.66
CA ASN A 233 11.29 13.05 -21.04
C ASN A 233 10.00 12.22 -21.25
N ALA A 234 9.13 12.20 -20.28
CA ALA A 234 7.83 11.51 -20.28
C ALA A 234 6.70 12.52 -20.10
N LEU A 235 5.51 12.19 -20.62
CA LEU A 235 4.32 13.01 -20.42
C LEU A 235 3.87 12.92 -18.96
N ALA A 236 3.90 14.02 -18.24
CA ALA A 236 3.40 14.09 -16.87
C ALA A 236 1.87 14.19 -16.87
N ILE A 237 1.21 13.24 -16.21
CA ILE A 237 -0.26 13.22 -16.09
C ILE A 237 -0.69 13.89 -14.78
N LEU A 238 -1.52 14.90 -14.92
CA LEU A 238 -2.07 15.69 -13.82
C LEU A 238 -3.59 15.82 -14.01
N ASP A 239 -4.31 15.99 -12.92
CA ASP A 239 -5.72 16.35 -12.94
C ASP A 239 -5.86 17.86 -12.63
N ASN A 240 -6.27 18.65 -13.63
CA ASN A 240 -6.37 20.11 -13.52
C ASN A 240 -5.10 20.78 -12.92
N GLY A 241 -3.92 20.31 -13.35
CA GLY A 241 -2.62 20.82 -12.87
C GLY A 241 -2.21 20.33 -11.49
N ARG A 242 -2.94 19.39 -10.88
CA ARG A 242 -2.65 18.78 -9.58
C ARG A 242 -2.28 17.31 -9.75
N SER A 243 -1.56 16.77 -8.80
CA SER A 243 -1.31 15.31 -8.75
C SER A 243 -2.63 14.55 -8.66
N LEU A 244 -2.67 13.39 -9.29
CA LEU A 244 -3.80 12.46 -9.19
C LEU A 244 -4.02 12.03 -7.74
N ASP A 245 -5.27 11.75 -7.37
CA ASP A 245 -5.58 11.05 -6.14
C ASP A 245 -5.15 9.58 -6.21
N ILE A 246 -5.17 8.87 -5.07
CA ILE A 246 -4.71 7.47 -5.02
C ILE A 246 -5.59 6.55 -5.88
N SER A 247 -6.89 6.83 -6.02
CA SER A 247 -7.79 6.02 -6.84
C SER A 247 -7.51 6.22 -8.33
N GLN A 248 -7.33 7.46 -8.76
CA GLN A 248 -6.92 7.79 -10.13
C GLN A 248 -5.54 7.20 -10.46
N LEU A 249 -4.56 7.34 -9.54
CA LEU A 249 -3.24 6.72 -9.66
C LEU A 249 -3.33 5.20 -9.81
N THR A 250 -4.14 4.54 -8.96
CA THR A 250 -4.36 3.09 -9.02
C THR A 250 -4.92 2.67 -10.38
N SER A 251 -5.88 3.43 -10.90
CA SER A 251 -6.47 3.17 -12.21
C SER A 251 -5.48 3.39 -13.35
N MET A 252 -4.65 4.45 -13.29
CA MET A 252 -3.58 4.67 -14.26
C MET A 252 -2.57 3.51 -14.27
N ILE A 253 -2.22 3.00 -13.09
CA ILE A 253 -1.32 1.85 -12.97
C ILE A 253 -1.99 0.60 -13.56
N LYS A 254 -3.22 0.29 -13.15
CA LYS A 254 -3.96 -0.91 -13.56
C LYS A 254 -4.17 -1.00 -15.07
N ASN A 255 -4.35 0.13 -15.73
CA ASN A 255 -4.58 0.21 -17.19
C ASN A 255 -3.29 0.38 -18.00
N SER A 256 -2.11 0.40 -17.39
CA SER A 256 -0.84 0.52 -18.11
C SER A 256 -0.44 -0.80 -18.78
N SER A 257 0.29 -0.70 -19.90
CA SER A 257 0.86 -1.87 -20.59
C SER A 257 2.05 -2.44 -19.80
N PHE A 258 2.82 -1.56 -19.15
CA PHE A 258 3.97 -1.94 -18.33
C PHE A 258 4.33 -0.83 -17.35
N VAL A 259 4.82 -1.19 -16.17
CA VAL A 259 5.26 -0.25 -15.13
C VAL A 259 6.75 -0.42 -14.85
N ILE A 260 7.49 0.69 -14.78
CA ILE A 260 8.88 0.72 -14.30
C ILE A 260 8.96 1.70 -13.15
N ALA A 261 9.34 1.23 -11.96
CA ALA A 261 9.29 2.03 -10.75
C ALA A 261 10.53 1.86 -9.87
N ASN A 262 10.94 2.92 -9.20
CA ASN A 262 11.76 2.80 -8.00
C ASN A 262 10.97 2.12 -6.87
N ASP A 263 11.63 1.66 -5.80
CA ASP A 263 10.96 1.10 -4.61
C ASP A 263 10.16 2.19 -3.86
N THR A 264 8.91 2.37 -4.27
CA THR A 264 7.98 3.41 -3.79
C THR A 264 6.54 2.92 -3.69
N GLY A 265 5.66 3.72 -3.13
CA GLY A 265 4.22 3.39 -3.01
C GLY A 265 3.57 2.94 -4.32
N PRO A 266 3.76 3.64 -5.45
CA PRO A 266 3.24 3.22 -6.75
C PRO A 266 3.73 1.85 -7.22
N ALA A 267 4.98 1.45 -6.91
CA ALA A 267 5.47 0.11 -7.22
C ALA A 267 4.67 -0.99 -6.49
N HIS A 268 4.32 -0.74 -5.22
CA HIS A 268 3.46 -1.65 -4.46
C HIS A 268 2.05 -1.73 -5.04
N ILE A 269 1.48 -0.58 -5.48
CA ILE A 269 0.19 -0.61 -6.19
C ILE A 269 0.31 -1.49 -7.44
N ALA A 270 1.33 -1.29 -8.28
CA ALA A 270 1.54 -2.05 -9.50
C ALA A 270 1.61 -3.56 -9.24
N ALA A 271 2.38 -3.97 -8.23
CA ALA A 271 2.48 -5.35 -7.81
C ALA A 271 1.13 -5.96 -7.40
N HIS A 272 0.33 -5.18 -6.64
CA HIS A 272 -0.89 -5.70 -6.03
C HIS A 272 -2.19 -5.40 -6.82
N VAL A 273 -2.10 -4.77 -8.00
CA VAL A 273 -3.17 -4.77 -9.01
C VAL A 273 -2.87 -5.73 -10.16
N GLY A 274 -1.72 -6.44 -10.10
CA GLY A 274 -1.36 -7.50 -11.04
C GLY A 274 -0.89 -7.03 -12.42
N VAL A 275 -0.46 -5.77 -12.57
CA VAL A 275 0.06 -5.26 -13.84
C VAL A 275 1.47 -5.81 -14.13
N LYS A 276 1.81 -5.92 -15.42
CA LYS A 276 3.18 -6.25 -15.83
C LYS A 276 4.14 -5.12 -15.48
N GLY A 277 5.31 -5.45 -14.95
CA GLY A 277 6.29 -4.43 -14.64
C GLY A 277 7.51 -4.89 -13.87
N VAL A 278 8.37 -3.91 -13.58
CA VAL A 278 9.57 -4.09 -12.79
C VAL A 278 9.73 -2.97 -11.78
N THR A 279 10.26 -3.33 -10.62
CA THR A 279 10.71 -2.38 -9.59
C THR A 279 12.22 -2.50 -9.40
N LEU A 280 12.86 -1.36 -9.13
CA LEU A 280 14.31 -1.25 -9.06
C LEU A 280 14.75 -1.08 -7.60
N PHE A 281 15.59 -2.00 -7.12
CA PHE A 281 16.11 -2.02 -5.76
C PHE A 281 17.61 -1.83 -5.72
N GLY A 282 18.06 -0.92 -4.87
CA GLY A 282 19.42 -0.86 -4.39
C GLY A 282 19.61 -1.67 -3.12
N LYS A 283 20.72 -1.44 -2.41
CA LYS A 283 21.07 -2.14 -1.15
C LYS A 283 20.23 -1.76 0.08
N HIS A 284 19.33 -0.77 -0.02
CA HIS A 284 18.57 -0.23 1.11
C HIS A 284 17.55 -1.21 1.70
N THR A 285 17.02 -2.12 0.89
CA THR A 285 16.11 -3.20 1.29
C THR A 285 16.09 -4.29 0.21
N THR A 286 15.32 -5.35 0.42
CA THR A 286 15.16 -6.43 -0.57
C THR A 286 13.70 -6.56 -1.02
N ALA A 287 13.50 -7.01 -2.25
CA ALA A 287 12.17 -7.32 -2.79
C ALA A 287 11.41 -8.33 -1.91
N TYR A 288 12.12 -9.34 -1.36
CA TYR A 288 11.55 -10.30 -0.42
C TYR A 288 11.01 -9.62 0.84
N LYS A 289 11.83 -8.77 1.49
CA LYS A 289 11.43 -8.13 2.76
C LYS A 289 10.16 -7.28 2.61
N VAL A 290 10.03 -6.60 1.49
CA VAL A 290 8.84 -5.77 1.20
C VAL A 290 7.75 -6.53 0.42
N SER A 291 7.91 -7.83 0.19
CA SER A 291 6.91 -8.70 -0.44
C SER A 291 6.34 -8.15 -1.76
N ILE A 292 7.19 -7.59 -2.62
CA ILE A 292 6.69 -6.87 -3.81
C ILE A 292 6.57 -7.76 -5.05
N GLU A 293 7.34 -8.86 -5.14
CA GLU A 293 7.31 -9.70 -6.33
C GLU A 293 5.99 -10.47 -6.48
N ARG A 294 5.46 -10.48 -7.71
CA ARG A 294 4.27 -11.18 -8.16
C ARG A 294 4.53 -11.85 -9.50
N ASP A 295 3.59 -12.64 -10.00
CA ASP A 295 3.74 -13.36 -11.27
C ASP A 295 4.13 -12.41 -12.41
N ASN A 296 3.45 -11.28 -12.53
CA ASN A 296 3.65 -10.28 -13.58
C ASN A 296 4.56 -9.10 -13.17
N PHE A 297 4.96 -8.98 -11.89
CA PHE A 297 5.71 -7.85 -11.37
C PHE A 297 6.98 -8.32 -10.66
N LYS A 298 8.14 -7.99 -11.23
CA LYS A 298 9.43 -8.51 -10.77
C LYS A 298 10.34 -7.42 -10.24
N ALA A 299 11.32 -7.80 -9.45
CA ALA A 299 12.36 -6.89 -8.95
C ALA A 299 13.67 -7.06 -9.72
N ILE A 300 14.36 -5.95 -9.96
CA ILE A 300 15.78 -5.92 -10.33
C ILE A 300 16.55 -5.42 -9.12
N GLN A 301 17.28 -6.32 -8.47
CA GLN A 301 18.07 -6.02 -7.28
C GLN A 301 19.52 -5.82 -7.65
N VAL A 302 20.10 -4.69 -7.26
CA VAL A 302 21.52 -4.36 -7.45
C VAL A 302 22.11 -3.73 -6.18
N ASN A 303 23.41 -3.72 -6.04
CA ASN A 303 24.06 -3.06 -4.90
C ASN A 303 23.97 -1.52 -5.00
N ASP A 304 24.08 -0.98 -6.21
CA ASP A 304 24.01 0.44 -6.47
C ASP A 304 23.19 0.68 -7.75
N LEU A 305 22.12 1.46 -7.64
CA LEU A 305 21.24 1.80 -8.75
C LEU A 305 21.96 2.62 -9.85
N ASN A 306 23.01 3.36 -9.52
CA ASN A 306 23.82 4.06 -10.53
C ASN A 306 24.49 3.10 -11.54
N ASN A 307 24.76 1.87 -11.11
CA ASN A 307 25.39 0.84 -11.95
C ASN A 307 24.38 -0.03 -12.72
N LEU A 308 23.08 0.15 -12.51
CA LEU A 308 22.05 -0.54 -13.29
C LEU A 308 21.85 0.18 -14.62
N SER A 309 22.27 -0.43 -15.72
CA SER A 309 22.12 0.19 -17.03
C SER A 309 20.68 0.24 -17.54
N ALA A 310 20.37 1.22 -18.39
CA ALA A 310 19.06 1.36 -19.02
C ALA A 310 18.75 0.16 -19.95
N GLU A 311 19.74 -0.39 -20.60
CA GLU A 311 19.64 -1.56 -21.49
C GLU A 311 19.12 -2.77 -20.73
N LYS A 312 19.63 -3.04 -19.52
CA LYS A 312 19.18 -4.16 -18.70
C LYS A 312 17.72 -4.04 -18.26
N VAL A 313 17.26 -2.83 -17.94
CA VAL A 313 15.85 -2.55 -17.62
C VAL A 313 14.99 -2.67 -18.88
N PHE A 314 15.48 -2.17 -20.02
CA PHE A 314 14.82 -2.26 -21.32
C PHE A 314 14.64 -3.72 -21.79
N GLU A 315 15.62 -4.61 -21.59
CA GLU A 315 15.50 -6.05 -21.88
C GLU A 315 14.32 -6.69 -21.15
N LYS A 316 14.10 -6.34 -19.86
CA LYS A 316 12.97 -6.85 -19.07
C LYS A 316 11.63 -6.33 -19.60
N LEU A 317 11.55 -5.07 -19.99
CA LEU A 317 10.37 -4.50 -20.62
C LEU A 317 10.08 -5.19 -21.95
N SER A 318 11.07 -5.29 -22.84
CA SER A 318 10.91 -5.85 -24.18
C SER A 318 10.44 -7.31 -24.15
N SER A 319 11.02 -8.11 -23.27
CA SER A 319 10.62 -9.53 -23.10
C SER A 319 9.20 -9.72 -22.54
N SER A 320 8.60 -8.68 -21.99
CA SER A 320 7.25 -8.73 -21.40
C SER A 320 6.17 -8.15 -22.33
N LEU A 321 6.57 -7.30 -23.30
CA LEU A 321 5.67 -6.71 -24.29
C LEU A 321 5.61 -7.52 -25.60
N SER A 322 6.57 -8.46 -25.79
CA SER A 322 6.55 -9.46 -26.86
C SER A 322 5.55 -10.54 -26.52
#